data_c15fc9fc0d39f99f7c1852e6e89857c9
#
_entry.id   c15fc9fc0d39f99f7c1852e6e89857c9
#
_cell.length_a   1.000
_cell.length_b   1.000
_cell.length_c   1.000
_cell.angle_alpha   90.00
_cell.angle_beta   90.00
_cell.angle_gamma   90.00
#
_symmetry.space_group_name_H-M   'P 1'
#
loop_
_entity.id
_entity.type
_entity.pdbx_description
1 polymer ?
#
loop_
_entity_poly.entity_id
_entity_poly.type
_entity_poly.pdbx_seq_one_letter_code
_entity_poly.pdbx_strand_id
1 'polypeptide(L)'
;MKSLEPLAHESIYSWVVRYHLQIGVGHEKNTYRQLFNYEKIRIHPYLPNHVQCLDKLGGNTADVWLEAHTLYPLFKFFGHDLNNKLKQAMLTHTGNTVSAANIAQSRLCFEYGHKYCPVCLKEHLEQTGIPRYDIRYQIPGMTVCPRHNCELNIVKCGDIGLDRRLTFPKSFIVIPTSNPLLVTFTQFCMDVLAITKQLPCDPLLLHNLYWHHLTKRNLVTQGKQLRVSTLVLELDNFYQNFAFTAGLESLSSFHFLGPLLRYRAHKPSHPIKHLIFAFWLFDKDASLFQSEQGSQPQQVECSEQIQAKPDETGIIAMLRKGLSMAHIEKITGKSRCYIRRLSEINGIEHKSNQQAFSNRIRVMVILKAKLGWHRKAIAEALNVGLGYVEQVISNT
;
A
#
# COMPACT_ATOMS: atom_id res chain seq x y z
N MET A 1 -30.25 12.84 -28.08
CA MET A 1 -29.55 11.55 -28.06
C MET A 1 -30.01 10.76 -26.86
N LYS A 2 -30.54 9.53 -27.03
CA LYS A 2 -30.70 8.65 -25.86
C LYS A 2 -29.31 8.40 -25.32
N SER A 3 -29.01 8.91 -24.14
CA SER A 3 -27.73 8.74 -23.49
C SER A 3 -27.64 7.30 -23.04
N LEU A 4 -26.57 6.61 -23.42
CA LEU A 4 -26.31 5.23 -22.98
C LEU A 4 -26.01 5.25 -21.47
N GLU A 5 -26.93 4.71 -20.66
CA GLU A 5 -26.73 4.63 -19.22
C GLU A 5 -25.67 3.60 -18.86
N PRO A 6 -24.77 3.89 -17.93
CA PRO A 6 -23.82 2.90 -17.41
C PRO A 6 -24.55 1.83 -16.59
N LEU A 7 -24.08 0.60 -16.71
CA LEU A 7 -24.62 -0.54 -15.96
C LEU A 7 -24.00 -0.60 -14.56
N ALA A 8 -24.69 -1.24 -13.62
CA ALA A 8 -24.18 -1.43 -12.27
C ALA A 8 -22.81 -2.11 -12.29
N HIS A 9 -21.83 -1.56 -11.56
CA HIS A 9 -20.44 -2.02 -11.48
C HIS A 9 -19.66 -2.03 -12.81
N GLU A 10 -20.17 -1.43 -13.86
CA GLU A 10 -19.48 -1.31 -15.13
C GLU A 10 -18.28 -0.36 -15.00
N SER A 11 -17.11 -0.74 -15.52
CA SER A 11 -15.95 0.16 -15.56
C SER A 11 -16.13 1.23 -16.66
N ILE A 12 -15.48 2.39 -16.51
CA ILE A 12 -15.50 3.44 -17.55
C ILE A 12 -15.04 2.89 -18.90
N TYR A 13 -13.98 2.08 -18.94
CA TYR A 13 -13.54 1.45 -20.18
C TYR A 13 -14.65 0.60 -20.81
N SER A 14 -15.33 -0.23 -20.01
CA SER A 14 -16.43 -1.07 -20.48
C SER A 14 -17.55 -0.23 -21.11
N TRP A 15 -17.93 0.85 -20.44
CA TRP A 15 -18.96 1.77 -20.96
C TRP A 15 -18.54 2.43 -22.28
N VAL A 16 -17.28 2.85 -22.40
CA VAL A 16 -16.75 3.43 -23.67
C VAL A 16 -16.75 2.41 -24.80
N VAL A 17 -16.40 1.15 -24.51
CA VAL A 17 -16.49 0.05 -25.49
C VAL A 17 -17.94 -0.14 -25.94
N ARG A 18 -18.86 -0.22 -24.99
CA ARG A 18 -20.29 -0.37 -25.26
C ARG A 18 -20.85 0.80 -26.07
N TYR A 19 -20.46 2.02 -25.72
CA TYR A 19 -20.80 3.23 -26.47
C TYR A 19 -20.30 3.15 -27.92
N HIS A 20 -19.05 2.75 -28.12
CA HIS A 20 -18.47 2.58 -29.46
C HIS A 20 -19.24 1.56 -30.30
N LEU A 21 -19.55 0.40 -29.74
CA LEU A 21 -20.24 -0.68 -30.43
C LEU A 21 -21.72 -0.37 -30.76
N GLN A 22 -22.41 0.40 -29.92
CA GLN A 22 -23.84 0.70 -30.11
C GLN A 22 -24.09 1.94 -30.95
N ILE A 23 -23.24 2.94 -30.87
CA ILE A 23 -23.45 4.22 -31.57
C ILE A 23 -22.79 4.23 -32.96
N GLY A 24 -21.88 3.27 -33.23
CA GLY A 24 -21.41 2.97 -34.55
C GLY A 24 -20.63 4.09 -35.25
N VAL A 25 -19.77 4.80 -34.54
CA VAL A 25 -19.03 5.98 -35.07
C VAL A 25 -17.86 5.58 -35.97
N GLY A 26 -17.79 4.32 -36.42
CA GLY A 26 -16.73 3.79 -37.28
C GLY A 26 -15.42 3.51 -36.52
N HIS A 27 -14.38 4.31 -36.73
CA HIS A 27 -13.07 4.07 -36.11
C HIS A 27 -13.04 4.57 -34.64
N GLU A 28 -12.36 3.84 -33.74
CA GLU A 28 -12.25 4.16 -32.30
C GLU A 28 -11.79 5.60 -32.02
N LYS A 29 -10.93 6.16 -32.88
CA LYS A 29 -10.49 7.57 -32.77
C LYS A 29 -11.66 8.54 -32.77
N ASN A 30 -12.72 8.26 -33.54
CA ASN A 30 -13.90 9.12 -33.59
C ASN A 30 -14.66 9.07 -32.26
N THR A 31 -14.79 7.88 -31.68
CA THR A 31 -15.38 7.70 -30.36
C THR A 31 -14.60 8.44 -29.28
N TYR A 32 -13.28 8.31 -29.28
CA TYR A 32 -12.42 9.04 -28.34
C TYR A 32 -12.53 10.55 -28.50
N ARG A 33 -12.54 11.05 -29.78
CA ARG A 33 -12.72 12.48 -30.05
C ARG A 33 -14.09 12.96 -29.57
N GLN A 34 -15.13 12.18 -29.79
CA GLN A 34 -16.51 12.53 -29.40
C GLN A 34 -16.69 12.56 -27.88
N LEU A 35 -16.13 11.58 -27.14
CA LEU A 35 -16.31 11.48 -25.70
C LEU A 35 -15.34 12.35 -24.91
N PHE A 36 -14.12 12.53 -25.41
CA PHE A 36 -13.03 13.12 -24.62
C PHE A 36 -12.35 14.31 -25.29
N ASN A 37 -12.83 14.73 -26.48
CA ASN A 37 -12.19 15.76 -27.31
C ASN A 37 -10.73 15.46 -27.67
N TYR A 38 -10.33 14.20 -27.67
CA TYR A 38 -8.96 13.75 -27.91
C TYR A 38 -8.93 12.38 -28.59
N GLU A 39 -7.98 12.14 -29.53
CA GLU A 39 -7.97 10.92 -30.34
C GLU A 39 -7.13 9.78 -29.77
N LYS A 40 -6.20 10.11 -28.88
CA LYS A 40 -5.17 9.19 -28.40
C LYS A 40 -5.26 9.02 -26.88
N ILE A 41 -6.40 8.51 -26.42
CA ILE A 41 -6.61 8.24 -24.99
C ILE A 41 -6.27 6.79 -24.69
N ARG A 42 -5.61 6.61 -23.55
CA ARG A 42 -5.42 5.31 -22.90
C ARG A 42 -6.22 5.33 -21.62
N ILE A 43 -7.33 4.60 -21.61
CA ILE A 43 -8.20 4.52 -20.43
C ILE A 43 -7.58 3.53 -19.45
N HIS A 44 -7.16 4.03 -18.29
CA HIS A 44 -6.62 3.17 -17.23
C HIS A 44 -7.70 2.24 -16.70
N PRO A 45 -7.42 0.93 -16.46
CA PRO A 45 -8.44 -0.06 -16.07
C PRO A 45 -9.26 0.33 -14.83
N TYR A 46 -8.68 1.05 -13.89
CA TYR A 46 -9.34 1.40 -12.62
C TYR A 46 -9.17 2.85 -12.14
N LEU A 47 -8.19 3.61 -12.65
CA LEU A 47 -7.99 5.04 -12.37
C LEU A 47 -7.84 5.85 -13.65
N PRO A 48 -8.87 5.91 -14.50
CA PRO A 48 -8.82 6.69 -15.73
C PRO A 48 -8.69 8.19 -15.43
N ASN A 49 -8.08 8.91 -16.36
CA ASN A 49 -8.14 10.38 -16.43
C ASN A 49 -9.25 10.83 -17.38
N HIS A 50 -9.39 12.14 -17.61
CA HIS A 50 -10.41 12.75 -18.49
C HIS A 50 -11.87 12.52 -18.06
N VAL A 51 -12.11 12.12 -16.81
CA VAL A 51 -13.48 11.78 -16.34
C VAL A 51 -14.41 12.98 -16.40
N GLN A 52 -13.89 14.21 -16.30
CA GLN A 52 -14.68 15.43 -16.47
C GLN A 52 -15.38 15.52 -17.84
N CYS A 53 -14.80 14.93 -18.88
CA CYS A 53 -15.42 14.90 -20.21
C CYS A 53 -16.69 14.04 -20.25
N LEU A 54 -16.86 13.13 -19.30
CA LEU A 54 -18.04 12.27 -19.17
C LEU A 54 -19.18 12.93 -18.37
N ASP A 55 -18.98 14.15 -17.88
CA ASP A 55 -20.02 14.88 -17.12
C ASP A 55 -21.31 15.00 -17.95
N LYS A 56 -22.42 14.67 -17.30
CA LYS A 56 -23.77 14.61 -17.92
C LYS A 56 -23.96 13.54 -19.01
N LEU A 57 -22.93 12.76 -19.33
CA LEU A 57 -23.11 11.61 -20.21
C LEU A 57 -23.67 10.42 -19.40
N GLY A 58 -24.53 9.63 -20.04
CA GLY A 58 -25.17 8.49 -19.36
C GLY A 58 -26.08 8.88 -18.18
N GLY A 59 -26.48 10.15 -18.07
CA GLY A 59 -27.28 10.65 -16.95
C GLY A 59 -26.49 10.89 -15.65
N ASN A 60 -25.17 10.73 -15.68
CA ASN A 60 -24.30 10.83 -14.50
C ASN A 60 -23.45 12.11 -14.51
N THR A 61 -23.17 12.63 -13.31
CA THR A 61 -22.12 13.65 -13.10
C THR A 61 -20.73 13.01 -13.09
N ALA A 62 -19.69 13.83 -13.28
CA ALA A 62 -18.30 13.38 -13.19
C ALA A 62 -17.98 12.71 -11.84
N ASP A 63 -18.57 13.19 -10.74
CA ASP A 63 -18.42 12.60 -9.42
C ASP A 63 -19.04 11.19 -9.32
N VAL A 64 -20.22 10.99 -9.93
CA VAL A 64 -20.85 9.66 -9.99
C VAL A 64 -19.99 8.70 -10.80
N TRP A 65 -19.42 9.15 -11.91
CA TRP A 65 -18.47 8.34 -12.70
C TRP A 65 -17.25 7.91 -11.85
N LEU A 66 -16.68 8.83 -11.08
CA LEU A 66 -15.54 8.51 -10.20
C LEU A 66 -15.91 7.50 -9.11
N GLU A 67 -17.01 7.72 -8.40
CA GLU A 67 -17.38 6.92 -7.23
C GLU A 67 -17.98 5.55 -7.61
N ALA A 68 -18.76 5.45 -8.70
CA ALA A 68 -19.45 4.23 -9.07
C ALA A 68 -18.65 3.34 -10.04
N HIS A 69 -17.88 3.93 -10.97
CA HIS A 69 -17.33 3.26 -12.14
C HIS A 69 -15.79 3.22 -12.18
N THR A 70 -15.14 3.58 -11.05
CA THR A 70 -13.68 3.49 -10.87
C THR A 70 -13.33 2.94 -9.50
N LEU A 71 -12.03 2.69 -9.25
CA LEU A 71 -11.52 2.35 -7.91
C LEU A 71 -11.12 3.59 -7.08
N TYR A 72 -11.52 4.79 -7.51
CA TYR A 72 -11.26 6.01 -6.76
C TYR A 72 -11.64 5.91 -5.27
N PRO A 73 -12.83 5.37 -4.87
CA PRO A 73 -13.20 5.25 -3.47
C PRO A 73 -12.18 4.46 -2.63
N LEU A 74 -11.71 3.33 -3.18
CA LEU A 74 -10.73 2.49 -2.50
C LEU A 74 -9.37 3.20 -2.33
N PHE A 75 -8.89 3.86 -3.38
CA PHE A 75 -7.64 4.61 -3.34
C PHE A 75 -7.74 5.88 -2.49
N LYS A 76 -8.87 6.58 -2.50
CA LYS A 76 -9.17 7.72 -1.62
C LYS A 76 -9.13 7.29 -0.16
N PHE A 77 -9.78 6.19 0.19
CA PHE A 77 -9.89 5.71 1.56
C PHE A 77 -8.53 5.29 2.14
N PHE A 78 -7.79 4.43 1.45
CA PHE A 78 -6.49 3.93 1.91
C PHE A 78 -5.29 4.81 1.52
N GLY A 79 -5.41 5.53 0.43
CA GLY A 79 -4.36 6.39 -0.11
C GLY A 79 -4.38 7.81 0.46
N HIS A 80 -5.36 8.16 1.29
CA HIS A 80 -5.49 9.44 1.95
C HIS A 80 -5.45 10.63 0.98
N ASP A 81 -6.42 10.70 0.07
CA ASP A 81 -6.53 11.82 -0.89
C ASP A 81 -6.97 13.12 -0.18
N LEU A 82 -6.22 13.51 0.85
CA LEU A 82 -6.53 14.63 1.73
C LEU A 82 -6.64 15.97 0.97
N ASN A 83 -5.91 16.12 -0.13
CA ASN A 83 -5.88 17.34 -0.94
C ASN A 83 -6.63 17.16 -2.27
N ASN A 84 -7.46 16.15 -2.40
CA ASN A 84 -8.15 15.80 -3.65
C ASN A 84 -7.20 15.65 -4.87
N LYS A 85 -5.94 15.33 -4.64
CA LYS A 85 -4.92 15.27 -5.68
C LYS A 85 -5.23 14.19 -6.71
N LEU A 86 -5.63 13.00 -6.25
CA LEU A 86 -6.02 11.91 -7.12
C LEU A 86 -7.31 12.26 -7.89
N LYS A 87 -8.31 12.83 -7.20
CA LYS A 87 -9.55 13.28 -7.82
C LYS A 87 -9.28 14.25 -8.96
N GLN A 88 -8.47 15.28 -8.72
CA GLN A 88 -8.10 16.25 -9.74
C GLN A 88 -7.33 15.62 -10.91
N ALA A 89 -6.41 14.70 -10.64
CA ALA A 89 -5.69 13.98 -11.68
C ALA A 89 -6.63 13.11 -12.55
N MET A 90 -7.68 12.54 -11.97
CA MET A 90 -8.66 11.73 -12.70
C MET A 90 -9.63 12.59 -13.50
N LEU A 91 -10.01 13.75 -12.99
CA LEU A 91 -10.92 14.66 -13.70
C LEU A 91 -10.27 15.30 -14.93
N THR A 92 -8.99 15.67 -14.85
CA THR A 92 -8.29 16.46 -15.86
C THR A 92 -7.64 15.60 -16.97
N HIS A 93 -7.33 16.22 -18.10
CA HIS A 93 -6.63 15.57 -19.21
C HIS A 93 -5.11 15.50 -19.02
N THR A 94 -4.53 16.36 -18.21
CA THR A 94 -3.08 16.40 -17.92
C THR A 94 -2.69 15.60 -16.70
N GLY A 95 -3.67 15.03 -16.00
CA GLY A 95 -3.46 14.34 -14.73
C GLY A 95 -2.72 13.01 -14.89
N ASN A 96 -1.65 12.83 -14.12
CA ASN A 96 -0.98 11.53 -13.97
C ASN A 96 -1.56 10.80 -12.76
N THR A 97 -2.58 9.99 -13.00
CA THR A 97 -3.30 9.25 -11.95
C THR A 97 -2.43 8.21 -11.25
N VAL A 98 -1.49 7.57 -11.99
CA VAL A 98 -0.54 6.60 -11.45
C VAL A 98 0.39 7.26 -10.42
N SER A 99 0.89 8.46 -10.74
CA SER A 99 1.71 9.25 -9.82
C SER A 99 0.91 9.78 -8.64
N ALA A 100 -0.30 10.30 -8.89
CA ALA A 100 -1.18 10.82 -7.85
C ALA A 100 -1.60 9.75 -6.84
N ALA A 101 -1.79 8.50 -7.30
CA ALA A 101 -2.11 7.34 -6.46
C ALA A 101 -0.87 6.65 -5.86
N ASN A 102 0.34 7.16 -6.06
CA ASN A 102 1.61 6.57 -5.61
C ASN A 102 1.82 5.10 -6.04
N ILE A 103 1.24 4.68 -7.17
CA ILE A 103 1.31 3.28 -7.64
C ILE A 103 2.76 2.89 -7.92
N ALA A 104 3.52 3.73 -8.62
CA ALA A 104 4.93 3.46 -8.93
C ALA A 104 5.81 3.29 -7.67
N GLN A 105 5.50 4.02 -6.60
CA GLN A 105 6.24 3.96 -5.33
C GLN A 105 5.86 2.74 -4.48
N SER A 106 4.77 2.07 -4.81
CA SER A 106 4.30 0.88 -4.07
C SER A 106 5.23 -0.33 -4.22
N ARG A 107 6.09 -0.36 -5.25
CA ARG A 107 6.95 -1.48 -5.65
C ARG A 107 6.17 -2.75 -5.98
N LEU A 108 4.94 -2.59 -6.45
CA LEU A 108 4.06 -3.67 -6.89
C LEU A 108 4.02 -3.67 -8.41
N CYS A 109 4.21 -4.84 -9.01
CA CYS A 109 4.24 -5.01 -10.46
C CYS A 109 2.99 -5.75 -10.92
N PHE A 110 1.87 -5.03 -11.04
CA PHE A 110 0.64 -5.61 -11.57
C PHE A 110 0.66 -5.63 -13.09
N GLU A 111 0.10 -6.70 -13.65
CA GLU A 111 -0.15 -6.77 -15.07
C GLU A 111 -1.18 -5.70 -15.49
N TYR A 112 -0.82 -4.88 -16.47
CA TYR A 112 -1.68 -3.80 -16.93
C TYR A 112 -2.66 -4.33 -17.98
N GLY A 113 -3.93 -4.38 -17.62
CA GLY A 113 -4.97 -4.89 -18.49
C GLY A 113 -6.35 -4.86 -17.85
N HIS A 114 -7.37 -5.20 -18.67
CA HIS A 114 -8.75 -5.28 -18.20
C HIS A 114 -9.09 -6.73 -17.85
N LYS A 115 -9.37 -6.96 -16.57
CA LYS A 115 -9.71 -8.27 -16.02
C LYS A 115 -11.21 -8.57 -16.18
N TYR A 116 -11.53 -9.83 -16.45
CA TYR A 116 -12.89 -10.29 -16.58
C TYR A 116 -13.04 -11.76 -16.18
N CYS A 117 -14.20 -12.10 -15.64
CA CYS A 117 -14.59 -13.49 -15.48
C CYS A 117 -15.25 -13.96 -16.78
N PRO A 118 -14.77 -15.05 -17.41
CA PRO A 118 -15.33 -15.52 -18.67
C PRO A 118 -16.80 -15.96 -18.54
N VAL A 119 -17.19 -16.53 -17.41
CA VAL A 119 -18.57 -16.95 -17.14
C VAL A 119 -19.48 -15.73 -16.94
N CYS A 120 -19.09 -14.75 -16.10
CA CYS A 120 -19.85 -13.50 -15.95
C CYS A 120 -20.03 -12.77 -17.30
N LEU A 121 -18.97 -12.74 -18.12
CA LEU A 121 -19.01 -12.07 -19.41
C LEU A 121 -20.01 -12.74 -20.35
N LYS A 122 -20.03 -14.08 -20.37
CA LYS A 122 -21.00 -14.88 -21.14
C LYS A 122 -22.43 -14.65 -20.65
N GLU A 123 -22.69 -14.71 -19.36
CA GLU A 123 -23.99 -14.42 -18.75
C GLU A 123 -24.50 -13.03 -19.13
N HIS A 124 -23.64 -12.01 -19.06
CA HIS A 124 -24.01 -10.65 -19.46
C HIS A 124 -24.37 -10.59 -20.94
N LEU A 125 -23.61 -11.29 -21.80
CA LEU A 125 -23.91 -11.37 -23.22
C LEU A 125 -25.27 -12.02 -23.48
N GLU A 126 -25.58 -13.10 -22.80
CA GLU A 126 -26.86 -13.81 -22.92
C GLU A 126 -28.04 -12.99 -22.39
N GLN A 127 -27.87 -12.28 -21.26
CA GLN A 127 -28.94 -11.52 -20.61
C GLN A 127 -29.22 -10.17 -21.28
N THR A 128 -28.20 -9.47 -21.71
CA THR A 128 -28.29 -8.08 -22.18
C THR A 128 -27.83 -7.88 -23.62
N GLY A 129 -27.36 -8.95 -24.29
CA GLY A 129 -26.77 -8.89 -25.63
C GLY A 129 -25.40 -8.23 -25.69
N ILE A 130 -24.89 -7.70 -24.56
CA ILE A 130 -23.63 -6.96 -24.52
C ILE A 130 -22.83 -7.33 -23.27
N PRO A 131 -21.56 -7.76 -23.44
CA PRO A 131 -20.69 -8.04 -22.31
C PRO A 131 -20.25 -6.74 -21.61
N ARG A 132 -19.77 -6.87 -20.36
CA ARG A 132 -19.20 -5.74 -19.60
C ARG A 132 -18.00 -6.16 -18.78
N TYR A 133 -17.05 -5.24 -18.57
CA TYR A 133 -16.00 -5.38 -17.60
C TYR A 133 -16.46 -4.80 -16.26
N ASP A 134 -16.45 -5.63 -15.22
CA ASP A 134 -16.80 -5.23 -13.86
C ASP A 134 -15.61 -4.52 -13.22
N ILE A 135 -15.85 -3.32 -12.63
CA ILE A 135 -14.84 -2.53 -11.94
C ILE A 135 -14.27 -3.25 -10.71
N ARG A 136 -15.05 -4.09 -10.07
CA ARG A 136 -14.64 -4.84 -8.88
C ARG A 136 -13.51 -5.81 -9.19
N TYR A 137 -13.49 -6.42 -10.38
CA TYR A 137 -12.39 -7.28 -10.81
C TYR A 137 -11.10 -6.51 -11.10
N GLN A 138 -11.18 -5.19 -11.29
CA GLN A 138 -10.00 -4.37 -11.56
C GLN A 138 -9.17 -4.08 -10.31
N ILE A 139 -9.62 -4.45 -9.10
CA ILE A 139 -8.83 -4.31 -7.87
C ILE A 139 -7.48 -5.00 -8.10
N PRO A 140 -6.33 -4.28 -7.88
CA PRO A 140 -5.01 -4.86 -8.04
C PRO A 140 -4.81 -6.13 -7.22
N GLY A 141 -4.19 -7.16 -7.81
CA GLY A 141 -3.97 -8.44 -7.14
C GLY A 141 -5.16 -9.41 -7.15
N MET A 142 -6.32 -9.03 -7.66
CA MET A 142 -7.45 -9.93 -7.84
C MET A 142 -7.21 -10.88 -9.01
N THR A 143 -7.38 -12.17 -8.77
CA THR A 143 -7.10 -13.23 -9.77
C THR A 143 -8.25 -14.19 -9.97
N VAL A 144 -9.28 -14.19 -9.12
CA VAL A 144 -10.39 -15.14 -9.16
C VAL A 144 -11.74 -14.45 -9.10
N CYS A 145 -12.75 -15.08 -9.68
CA CYS A 145 -14.15 -14.68 -9.55
C CYS A 145 -14.78 -15.41 -8.37
N PRO A 146 -15.29 -14.71 -7.34
CA PRO A 146 -15.87 -15.38 -6.18
C PRO A 146 -17.22 -16.02 -6.46
N ARG A 147 -17.94 -15.55 -7.50
CA ARG A 147 -19.23 -16.09 -7.89
C ARG A 147 -19.12 -17.43 -8.66
N HIS A 148 -18.09 -17.56 -9.50
CA HIS A 148 -17.93 -18.71 -10.39
C HIS A 148 -16.76 -19.62 -10.03
N ASN A 149 -15.99 -19.28 -8.99
CA ASN A 149 -14.81 -20.03 -8.55
C ASN A 149 -13.86 -20.35 -9.71
N CYS A 150 -13.61 -19.36 -10.57
CA CYS A 150 -12.70 -19.49 -11.71
C CYS A 150 -11.72 -18.31 -11.75
N GLU A 151 -10.61 -18.53 -12.46
CA GLU A 151 -9.62 -17.49 -12.67
C GLU A 151 -10.17 -16.36 -13.52
N LEU A 152 -9.74 -15.13 -13.23
CA LEU A 152 -10.00 -13.97 -14.07
C LEU A 152 -9.04 -13.98 -15.26
N ASN A 153 -9.59 -13.84 -16.45
CA ASN A 153 -8.79 -13.60 -17.64
C ASN A 153 -8.44 -12.11 -17.73
N ILE A 154 -7.36 -11.79 -18.45
CA ILE A 154 -6.89 -10.42 -18.64
C ILE A 154 -6.72 -10.10 -20.13
N VAL A 155 -7.23 -8.95 -20.55
CA VAL A 155 -6.90 -8.33 -21.84
C VAL A 155 -5.80 -7.33 -21.59
N LYS A 156 -4.57 -7.65 -22.01
CA LYS A 156 -3.38 -6.83 -21.75
C LYS A 156 -3.45 -5.51 -22.52
N CYS A 157 -3.18 -4.43 -21.80
CA CYS A 157 -3.05 -3.09 -22.38
C CYS A 157 -1.57 -2.80 -22.67
N GLY A 158 -0.96 -3.43 -23.62
CA GLY A 158 0.47 -3.24 -23.84
C GLY A 158 0.97 -3.63 -25.23
N ASP A 159 0.22 -4.45 -25.93
CA ASP A 159 0.57 -4.76 -27.31
C ASP A 159 0.28 -3.55 -28.19
N ILE A 160 1.26 -3.18 -29.00
CA ILE A 160 1.24 -1.98 -29.84
C ILE A 160 -0.08 -1.91 -30.61
N GLY A 161 -0.95 -0.98 -30.22
CA GLY A 161 -2.23 -0.71 -30.84
C GLY A 161 -3.46 -1.40 -30.22
N LEU A 162 -3.32 -2.44 -29.39
CA LEU A 162 -4.46 -3.13 -28.77
C LEU A 162 -5.09 -2.34 -27.62
N ASP A 163 -4.32 -1.56 -26.91
CA ASP A 163 -4.78 -0.71 -25.81
C ASP A 163 -5.70 0.43 -26.26
N ARG A 164 -5.80 0.67 -27.57
CA ARG A 164 -6.71 1.66 -28.16
C ARG A 164 -7.93 1.05 -28.82
N ARG A 165 -7.98 -0.27 -28.96
CA ARG A 165 -9.14 -0.94 -29.52
C ARG A 165 -10.25 -1.00 -28.50
N LEU A 166 -11.43 -0.56 -28.89
CA LEU A 166 -12.64 -0.63 -28.11
C LEU A 166 -13.38 -1.94 -28.43
N THR A 167 -12.98 -3.01 -27.78
CA THR A 167 -13.56 -4.33 -28.01
C THR A 167 -13.66 -5.16 -26.73
N PHE A 168 -14.58 -6.11 -26.74
CA PHE A 168 -14.65 -7.16 -25.73
C PHE A 168 -13.89 -8.40 -26.19
N PRO A 169 -13.40 -9.23 -25.24
CA PRO A 169 -12.72 -10.47 -25.59
C PRO A 169 -13.69 -11.44 -26.25
N LYS A 170 -13.16 -12.23 -27.18
CA LYS A 170 -13.90 -13.29 -27.89
C LYS A 170 -13.67 -14.68 -27.28
N SER A 171 -12.70 -14.81 -26.37
CA SER A 171 -12.37 -16.07 -25.72
C SER A 171 -13.05 -16.16 -24.35
N PHE A 172 -13.62 -17.32 -24.06
CA PHE A 172 -14.33 -17.63 -22.82
C PHE A 172 -13.68 -18.85 -22.13
N ILE A 173 -12.35 -18.89 -22.10
CA ILE A 173 -11.63 -19.99 -21.44
C ILE A 173 -11.87 -19.89 -19.93
N VAL A 174 -12.47 -20.93 -19.37
CA VAL A 174 -12.75 -21.03 -17.92
C VAL A 174 -11.71 -21.94 -17.28
N ILE A 175 -10.95 -21.39 -16.33
CA ILE A 175 -9.98 -22.14 -15.54
C ILE A 175 -10.53 -22.16 -14.10
N PRO A 176 -10.99 -23.33 -13.58
CA PRO A 176 -11.46 -23.42 -12.22
C PRO A 176 -10.35 -23.13 -11.21
N THR A 177 -10.65 -22.39 -10.15
CA THR A 177 -9.72 -22.23 -9.03
C THR A 177 -10.00 -23.25 -7.94
N SER A 178 -8.93 -23.82 -7.38
CA SER A 178 -8.99 -24.72 -6.23
C SER A 178 -8.62 -24.02 -4.92
N ASN A 179 -8.36 -22.72 -4.93
CA ASN A 179 -7.90 -21.98 -3.75
C ASN A 179 -9.06 -21.19 -3.08
N PRO A 180 -9.71 -21.75 -2.03
CA PRO A 180 -10.83 -21.11 -1.37
C PRO A 180 -10.44 -19.82 -0.64
N LEU A 181 -9.17 -19.69 -0.22
CA LEU A 181 -8.70 -18.49 0.46
C LEU A 181 -8.64 -17.30 -0.50
N LEU A 182 -8.23 -17.53 -1.78
CA LEU A 182 -8.28 -16.49 -2.82
C LEU A 182 -9.71 -16.05 -3.14
N VAL A 183 -10.65 -17.01 -3.20
CA VAL A 183 -12.07 -16.72 -3.41
C VAL A 183 -12.62 -15.83 -2.29
N THR A 184 -12.36 -16.22 -1.03
CA THR A 184 -12.80 -15.45 0.14
C THR A 184 -12.12 -14.07 0.19
N PHE A 185 -10.83 -13.99 -0.14
CA PHE A 185 -10.11 -12.72 -0.21
C PHE A 185 -10.69 -11.79 -1.29
N THR A 186 -11.04 -12.34 -2.44
CA THR A 186 -11.68 -11.57 -3.52
C THR A 186 -13.02 -11.00 -3.07
N GLN A 187 -13.86 -11.82 -2.43
CA GLN A 187 -15.14 -11.34 -1.88
C GLN A 187 -14.92 -10.25 -0.84
N PHE A 188 -14.02 -10.45 0.11
CA PHE A 188 -13.65 -9.43 1.10
C PHE A 188 -13.24 -8.10 0.44
N CYS A 189 -12.39 -8.14 -0.59
CA CYS A 189 -11.97 -6.92 -1.30
C CYS A 189 -13.14 -6.21 -1.99
N MET A 190 -14.10 -6.94 -2.54
CA MET A 190 -15.31 -6.37 -3.14
C MET A 190 -16.21 -5.73 -2.08
N ASP A 191 -16.36 -6.37 -0.92
CA ASP A 191 -17.15 -5.84 0.19
C ASP A 191 -16.50 -4.57 0.75
N VAL A 192 -15.17 -4.56 0.93
CA VAL A 192 -14.43 -3.35 1.34
C VAL A 192 -14.60 -2.23 0.31
N LEU A 193 -14.55 -2.52 -1.00
CA LEU A 193 -14.81 -1.50 -2.02
C LEU A 193 -16.23 -0.91 -1.88
N ALA A 194 -17.24 -1.73 -1.62
CA ALA A 194 -18.60 -1.26 -1.40
C ALA A 194 -18.71 -0.36 -0.16
N ILE A 195 -18.05 -0.77 0.93
CA ILE A 195 -17.99 -0.03 2.20
C ILE A 195 -17.28 1.32 2.03
N THR A 196 -16.14 1.35 1.36
CA THR A 196 -15.33 2.58 1.18
C THR A 196 -16.03 3.68 0.38
N LYS A 197 -17.06 3.35 -0.40
CA LYS A 197 -17.91 4.34 -1.09
C LYS A 197 -18.73 5.19 -0.11
N GLN A 198 -19.03 4.67 1.05
CA GLN A 198 -19.91 5.28 2.05
C GLN A 198 -19.15 5.91 3.22
N LEU A 199 -17.88 5.54 3.40
CA LEU A 199 -17.09 5.96 4.54
C LEU A 199 -16.24 7.20 4.25
N PRO A 200 -16.06 8.08 5.25
CA PRO A 200 -15.10 9.18 5.14
C PRO A 200 -13.67 8.64 5.14
N CYS A 201 -12.77 9.35 4.47
CA CYS A 201 -11.35 9.06 4.52
C CYS A 201 -10.74 9.71 5.77
N ASP A 202 -10.52 8.94 6.83
CA ASP A 202 -9.79 9.38 8.02
C ASP A 202 -8.62 8.42 8.33
N PRO A 203 -7.37 8.82 8.03
CA PRO A 203 -6.20 8.02 8.28
C PRO A 203 -5.96 7.67 9.75
N LEU A 204 -6.37 8.57 10.66
CA LEU A 204 -6.19 8.36 12.10
C LEU A 204 -7.17 7.31 12.62
N LEU A 205 -8.42 7.36 12.18
CA LEU A 205 -9.43 6.34 12.54
C LEU A 205 -9.00 4.96 12.03
N LEU A 206 -8.53 4.87 10.79
CA LEU A 206 -8.03 3.60 10.23
C LEU A 206 -6.83 3.07 11.02
N HIS A 207 -5.90 3.93 11.40
CA HIS A 207 -4.75 3.56 12.22
C HIS A 207 -5.19 3.03 13.60
N ASN A 208 -6.10 3.75 14.27
CA ASN A 208 -6.62 3.37 15.58
C ASN A 208 -7.39 2.04 15.52
N LEU A 209 -8.17 1.81 14.45
CA LEU A 209 -8.87 0.57 14.21
C LEU A 209 -7.89 -0.62 14.14
N TYR A 210 -6.81 -0.49 13.37
CA TYR A 210 -5.78 -1.55 13.30
C TYR A 210 -5.12 -1.81 14.66
N TRP A 211 -4.74 -0.76 15.38
CA TRP A 211 -4.11 -0.91 16.69
C TRP A 211 -5.05 -1.51 17.73
N HIS A 212 -6.33 -1.19 17.69
CA HIS A 212 -7.34 -1.80 18.56
C HIS A 212 -7.41 -3.32 18.34
N HIS A 213 -7.52 -3.78 17.09
CA HIS A 213 -7.56 -5.20 16.78
C HIS A 213 -6.24 -5.93 17.08
N LEU A 214 -5.08 -5.29 16.83
CA LEU A 214 -3.78 -5.83 17.23
C LEU A 214 -3.66 -6.00 18.76
N THR A 215 -4.23 -5.07 19.52
CA THR A 215 -4.26 -5.16 20.98
C THR A 215 -5.17 -6.31 21.44
N LYS A 216 -6.34 -6.48 20.85
CA LYS A 216 -7.23 -7.62 21.13
C LYS A 216 -6.56 -8.97 20.87
N ARG A 217 -5.66 -9.05 19.87
CA ARG A 217 -4.85 -10.24 19.54
C ARG A 217 -3.59 -10.39 20.41
N ASN A 218 -3.39 -9.55 21.43
CA ASN A 218 -2.19 -9.53 22.29
C ASN A 218 -0.88 -9.30 21.53
N LEU A 219 -0.93 -8.66 20.36
CA LEU A 219 0.24 -8.33 19.54
C LEU A 219 0.88 -6.99 19.88
N VAL A 220 0.30 -6.28 20.85
CA VAL A 220 0.83 -5.04 21.41
C VAL A 220 1.24 -5.26 22.86
N THR A 221 2.43 -4.79 23.24
CA THR A 221 2.91 -4.85 24.61
C THR A 221 2.25 -3.75 25.47
N GLN A 222 2.34 -3.86 26.79
CA GLN A 222 1.89 -2.81 27.72
C GLN A 222 2.57 -1.44 27.43
N GLY A 223 3.81 -1.46 26.95
CA GLY A 223 4.53 -0.27 26.49
C GLY A 223 4.14 0.23 25.10
N LYS A 224 2.99 -0.20 24.56
CA LYS A 224 2.49 0.16 23.23
C LYS A 224 3.50 -0.15 22.09
N GLN A 225 4.26 -1.23 22.22
CA GLN A 225 5.17 -1.71 21.18
C GLN A 225 4.59 -2.93 20.47
N LEU A 226 4.72 -2.97 19.15
CA LEU A 226 4.26 -4.08 18.34
C LEU A 226 5.20 -5.29 18.46
N ARG A 227 4.66 -6.48 18.68
CA ARG A 227 5.38 -7.77 18.67
C ARG A 227 5.56 -8.24 17.23
N VAL A 228 6.47 -7.60 16.52
CA VAL A 228 6.63 -7.77 15.05
C VAL A 228 6.91 -9.22 14.68
N SER A 229 7.78 -9.93 15.40
CA SER A 229 8.11 -11.33 15.08
C SER A 229 6.90 -12.26 15.21
N THR A 230 6.09 -12.08 16.27
CA THR A 230 4.85 -12.84 16.46
C THR A 230 3.83 -12.51 15.38
N LEU A 231 3.66 -11.22 15.05
CA LEU A 231 2.77 -10.78 13.98
C LEU A 231 3.14 -11.39 12.63
N VAL A 232 4.42 -11.37 12.26
CA VAL A 232 4.88 -11.95 11.00
C VAL A 232 4.63 -13.46 10.98
N LEU A 233 4.91 -14.17 12.08
CA LEU A 233 4.65 -15.61 12.18
C LEU A 233 3.16 -15.95 12.03
N GLU A 234 2.27 -15.17 12.65
CA GLU A 234 0.81 -15.38 12.50
C GLU A 234 0.35 -15.14 11.06
N LEU A 235 0.89 -14.10 10.40
CA LEU A 235 0.61 -13.82 8.99
C LEU A 235 1.14 -14.91 8.06
N ASP A 236 2.37 -15.39 8.28
CA ASP A 236 2.96 -16.48 7.51
C ASP A 236 2.08 -17.74 7.62
N ASN A 237 1.65 -18.11 8.82
CA ASN A 237 0.75 -19.25 9.04
C ASN A 237 -0.60 -19.07 8.35
N PHE A 238 -1.19 -17.88 8.43
CA PHE A 238 -2.50 -17.60 7.81
C PHE A 238 -2.42 -17.63 6.28
N TYR A 239 -1.36 -17.07 5.72
CA TYR A 239 -1.17 -16.96 4.28
C TYR A 239 -0.40 -18.12 3.63
N GLN A 240 -0.12 -19.18 4.38
CA GLN A 240 0.64 -20.34 3.92
C GLN A 240 0.16 -20.89 2.57
N ASN A 241 -1.15 -20.90 2.34
CA ASN A 241 -1.79 -21.41 1.12
C ASN A 241 -2.36 -20.30 0.22
N PHE A 242 -1.96 -19.04 0.42
CA PHE A 242 -2.57 -17.91 -0.31
C PHE A 242 -2.08 -17.79 -1.76
N ALA A 243 -0.94 -18.37 -2.11
CA ALA A 243 -0.33 -18.22 -3.43
C ALA A 243 -0.19 -16.74 -3.84
N PHE A 244 0.79 -16.04 -3.27
CA PHE A 244 1.10 -14.65 -3.65
C PHE A 244 1.59 -14.58 -5.10
N THR A 245 0.69 -14.33 -6.03
CA THR A 245 0.92 -14.24 -7.48
C THR A 245 0.37 -12.93 -8.03
N ALA A 246 0.44 -12.74 -9.34
CA ALA A 246 -0.14 -11.60 -10.05
C ALA A 246 0.31 -10.22 -9.53
N GLY A 247 1.59 -10.10 -9.17
CA GLY A 247 2.19 -8.85 -8.67
C GLY A 247 2.12 -8.67 -7.16
N LEU A 248 1.65 -9.68 -6.42
CA LEU A 248 1.61 -9.70 -4.95
C LEU A 248 2.84 -10.37 -4.31
N GLU A 249 3.75 -10.95 -5.08
CA GLU A 249 4.87 -11.78 -4.61
C GLU A 249 5.75 -11.02 -3.58
N SER A 250 5.95 -9.73 -3.80
CA SER A 250 6.73 -8.89 -2.88
C SER A 250 6.06 -8.65 -1.52
N LEU A 251 4.78 -8.98 -1.39
CA LEU A 251 4.03 -8.82 -0.14
C LEU A 251 4.13 -10.04 0.78
N SER A 252 4.57 -11.19 0.28
CA SER A 252 4.74 -12.41 1.07
C SER A 252 5.75 -12.28 2.21
N SER A 253 6.70 -11.35 2.12
CA SER A 253 7.68 -11.06 3.18
C SER A 253 7.14 -10.13 4.29
N PHE A 254 5.95 -9.57 4.15
CA PHE A 254 5.29 -8.63 5.06
C PHE A 254 6.13 -7.39 5.47
N HIS A 255 7.18 -7.04 4.74
CA HIS A 255 7.99 -5.84 5.01
C HIS A 255 7.21 -4.53 4.93
N PHE A 256 6.06 -4.54 4.28
CA PHE A 256 5.17 -3.38 4.18
C PHE A 256 4.47 -3.03 5.49
N LEU A 257 4.42 -3.92 6.48
CA LEU A 257 3.74 -3.70 7.76
C LEU A 257 4.31 -2.52 8.55
N GLY A 258 5.64 -2.38 8.58
CA GLY A 258 6.27 -1.28 9.27
C GLY A 258 5.80 0.11 8.80
N PRO A 259 5.86 0.41 7.49
CA PRO A 259 5.28 1.64 6.94
C PRO A 259 3.77 1.77 7.13
N LEU A 260 3.01 0.67 7.04
CA LEU A 260 1.56 0.66 7.14
C LEU A 260 1.08 0.94 8.57
N LEU A 261 1.73 0.38 9.57
CA LEU A 261 1.36 0.49 10.99
C LEU A 261 1.93 1.72 11.70
N ARG A 262 2.87 2.44 11.08
CA ARG A 262 3.35 3.73 11.56
C ARG A 262 2.43 4.83 11.03
N TYR A 263 1.65 5.45 11.90
CA TYR A 263 0.83 6.59 11.49
C TYR A 263 1.71 7.69 10.85
N ARG A 264 1.46 7.95 9.58
CA ARG A 264 2.09 9.02 8.81
C ARG A 264 1.06 9.58 7.84
N ALA A 265 0.36 10.62 8.23
CA ALA A 265 -0.70 11.25 7.44
C ALA A 265 -0.28 11.59 5.98
N HIS A 266 1.00 11.81 5.73
CA HIS A 266 1.50 12.24 4.43
C HIS A 266 2.14 11.11 3.58
N LYS A 267 2.12 9.86 4.03
CA LYS A 267 2.69 8.73 3.30
C LYS A 267 1.64 7.64 3.08
N PRO A 268 0.80 7.82 2.06
CA PRO A 268 -0.22 6.82 1.73
C PRO A 268 0.42 5.49 1.35
N SER A 269 -0.24 4.41 1.69
CA SER A 269 0.11 3.06 1.24
C SER A 269 -0.85 2.60 0.16
N HIS A 270 -0.38 1.73 -0.74
CA HIS A 270 -1.22 1.15 -1.77
C HIS A 270 -2.36 0.32 -1.13
N PRO A 271 -3.62 0.46 -1.60
CA PRO A 271 -4.80 -0.21 -1.00
C PRO A 271 -4.62 -1.70 -0.77
N ILE A 272 -3.98 -2.43 -1.68
CA ILE A 272 -3.79 -3.88 -1.54
C ILE A 272 -3.03 -4.29 -0.27
N LYS A 273 -2.10 -3.46 0.20
CA LYS A 273 -1.35 -3.70 1.44
C LYS A 273 -2.28 -3.66 2.65
N HIS A 274 -3.22 -2.71 2.65
CA HIS A 274 -4.26 -2.61 3.66
C HIS A 274 -5.23 -3.79 3.57
N LEU A 275 -5.66 -4.17 2.36
CA LEU A 275 -6.58 -5.28 2.15
C LEU A 275 -6.00 -6.62 2.63
N ILE A 276 -4.74 -6.92 2.28
CA ILE A 276 -4.05 -8.13 2.77
C ILE A 276 -3.94 -8.09 4.29
N PHE A 277 -3.52 -6.99 4.87
CA PHE A 277 -3.39 -6.90 6.32
C PHE A 277 -4.73 -7.00 7.05
N ALA A 278 -5.76 -6.28 6.58
CA ALA A 278 -7.08 -6.26 7.18
C ALA A 278 -7.81 -7.61 7.03
N PHE A 279 -7.63 -8.32 5.93
CA PHE A 279 -8.22 -9.62 5.70
C PHE A 279 -7.85 -10.64 6.80
N TRP A 280 -6.58 -10.64 7.20
CA TRP A 280 -6.12 -11.43 8.33
C TRP A 280 -6.56 -10.83 9.67
N LEU A 281 -6.36 -9.50 9.86
CA LEU A 281 -6.60 -8.84 11.14
C LEU A 281 -8.06 -8.93 11.58
N PHE A 282 -8.98 -8.85 10.64
CA PHE A 282 -10.44 -8.85 10.83
C PHE A 282 -11.09 -10.23 10.62
N ASP A 283 -10.29 -11.29 10.60
CA ASP A 283 -10.79 -12.65 10.39
C ASP A 283 -11.72 -12.78 9.15
N LYS A 284 -11.37 -12.08 8.06
CA LYS A 284 -12.12 -12.02 6.78
C LYS A 284 -13.43 -11.22 6.84
N ASP A 285 -13.70 -10.51 7.91
CA ASP A 285 -14.93 -9.71 8.07
C ASP A 285 -14.69 -8.24 7.65
N ALA A 286 -15.19 -7.87 6.47
CA ALA A 286 -15.11 -6.52 5.95
C ALA A 286 -15.97 -5.51 6.74
N SER A 287 -17.02 -5.96 7.43
CA SER A 287 -17.96 -5.07 8.15
C SER A 287 -17.30 -4.30 9.29
N LEU A 288 -16.15 -4.80 9.78
CA LEU A 288 -15.39 -4.15 10.84
C LEU A 288 -14.84 -2.76 10.44
N PHE A 289 -14.74 -2.45 9.16
CA PHE A 289 -14.46 -1.09 8.73
C PHE A 289 -15.60 -0.10 9.04
N GLN A 290 -16.84 -0.59 9.21
CA GLN A 290 -18.01 0.25 9.51
C GLN A 290 -18.29 0.34 11.01
N SER A 291 -18.13 -0.74 11.75
CA SER A 291 -18.65 -0.92 13.11
C SER A 291 -18.03 0.02 14.15
N GLU A 292 -16.79 0.47 13.95
CA GLU A 292 -16.08 1.30 14.92
C GLU A 292 -16.02 2.80 14.55
N GLN A 293 -16.54 3.18 13.39
CA GLN A 293 -16.64 4.60 13.02
C GLN A 293 -17.84 5.31 13.67
N GLY A 294 -18.82 4.58 14.15
CA GLY A 294 -19.97 5.12 14.89
C GLY A 294 -19.73 5.26 16.39
N SER A 295 -18.78 4.59 16.94
CA SER A 295 -18.29 4.83 18.29
C SER A 295 -17.25 5.94 18.19
N GLN A 296 -17.62 7.15 18.66
CA GLN A 296 -16.59 8.11 19.05
C GLN A 296 -15.54 7.29 19.81
N PRO A 297 -14.24 7.41 19.47
CA PRO A 297 -13.24 6.83 20.30
C PRO A 297 -13.60 7.30 21.71
N GLN A 298 -14.02 6.39 22.60
CA GLN A 298 -13.75 6.64 24.00
C GLN A 298 -12.29 7.04 23.93
N GLN A 299 -12.08 8.34 24.09
CA GLN A 299 -10.77 8.81 24.47
C GLN A 299 -10.42 7.83 25.57
N VAL A 300 -9.63 6.80 25.21
CA VAL A 300 -8.77 6.21 26.17
C VAL A 300 -7.97 7.43 26.56
N GLU A 301 -8.51 8.15 27.55
CA GLU A 301 -7.72 9.01 28.36
C GLU A 301 -6.55 8.12 28.69
N CYS A 302 -5.52 8.22 27.83
CA CYS A 302 -4.20 8.13 28.35
C CYS A 302 -4.27 9.13 29.49
N SER A 303 -4.59 8.67 30.69
CA SER A 303 -4.08 9.28 31.90
C SER A 303 -2.57 9.27 31.64
N GLU A 304 -2.17 10.21 30.81
CA GLU A 304 -0.88 10.80 30.84
C GLU A 304 -0.75 11.38 32.25
N GLN A 305 -0.39 10.53 33.17
CA GLN A 305 0.71 10.96 33.99
C GLN A 305 1.87 11.13 32.99
N ILE A 306 1.78 12.24 32.26
CA ILE A 306 2.89 12.89 31.62
C ILE A 306 3.82 13.25 32.77
N GLN A 307 4.69 12.32 33.13
CA GLN A 307 6.02 12.75 33.49
C GLN A 307 6.47 13.51 32.23
N ALA A 308 6.45 14.83 32.32
CA ALA A 308 6.85 15.72 31.26
C ALA A 308 8.17 15.17 30.72
N LYS A 309 8.12 14.59 29.49
CA LYS A 309 9.33 14.09 28.85
C LYS A 309 10.25 15.28 28.82
N PRO A 310 11.50 15.16 29.35
CA PRO A 310 12.40 16.30 29.37
C PRO A 310 12.42 16.85 27.94
N ASP A 311 12.12 18.14 27.85
CA ASP A 311 12.20 18.89 26.61
C ASP A 311 13.65 18.89 26.09
N GLU A 312 13.92 19.50 24.96
CA GLU A 312 15.28 19.58 24.42
C GLU A 312 16.26 20.17 25.43
N THR A 313 15.84 21.11 26.25
CA THR A 313 16.59 21.74 27.35
C THR A 313 17.01 20.72 28.42
N GLY A 314 16.13 19.80 28.77
CA GLY A 314 16.43 18.72 29.72
C GLY A 314 17.46 17.74 29.13
N ILE A 315 17.36 17.39 27.86
CA ILE A 315 18.34 16.53 27.18
C ILE A 315 19.71 17.21 27.08
N ILE A 316 19.75 18.48 26.76
CA ILE A 316 20.99 19.28 26.71
C ILE A 316 21.64 19.36 28.09
N ALA A 317 20.85 19.56 29.14
CA ALA A 317 21.34 19.54 30.52
C ALA A 317 21.95 18.20 30.92
N MET A 318 21.33 17.07 30.51
CA MET A 318 21.86 15.72 30.74
C MET A 318 23.17 15.47 29.97
N LEU A 319 23.25 15.95 28.71
CA LEU A 319 24.45 15.87 27.90
C LEU A 319 25.61 16.67 28.52
N ARG A 320 25.35 17.90 29.02
CA ARG A 320 26.33 18.74 29.72
C ARG A 320 26.81 18.12 31.02
N LYS A 321 25.96 17.34 31.70
CA LYS A 321 26.34 16.54 32.88
C LYS A 321 27.16 15.29 32.55
N GLY A 322 27.42 15.01 31.27
CA GLY A 322 28.23 13.88 30.80
C GLY A 322 27.52 12.53 30.86
N LEU A 323 26.19 12.49 30.91
CA LEU A 323 25.42 11.25 30.84
C LEU A 323 25.57 10.61 29.48
N SER A 324 25.69 9.27 29.44
CA SER A 324 25.83 8.54 28.16
C SER A 324 24.54 8.62 27.35
N MET A 325 24.65 8.64 26.02
CA MET A 325 23.49 8.65 25.11
C MET A 325 22.53 7.49 25.38
N ALA A 326 23.05 6.31 25.72
CA ALA A 326 22.24 5.15 26.08
C ALA A 326 21.42 5.38 27.36
N HIS A 327 21.99 6.10 28.32
CA HIS A 327 21.29 6.44 29.56
C HIS A 327 20.22 7.51 29.34
N ILE A 328 20.55 8.54 28.53
CA ILE A 328 19.59 9.59 28.11
C ILE A 328 18.45 9.00 27.30
N GLU A 329 18.73 8.08 26.35
CA GLU A 329 17.72 7.35 25.59
C GLU A 329 16.75 6.60 26.50
N LYS A 330 17.29 5.93 27.55
CA LYS A 330 16.49 5.16 28.51
C LYS A 330 15.58 6.05 29.37
N ILE A 331 16.06 7.25 29.74
CA ILE A 331 15.29 8.21 30.55
C ILE A 331 14.26 8.95 29.71
N THR A 332 14.65 9.38 28.49
CA THR A 332 13.85 10.31 27.69
C THR A 332 13.00 9.60 26.62
N GLY A 333 13.30 8.34 26.30
CA GLY A 333 12.71 7.60 25.18
C GLY A 333 13.05 8.16 23.79
N LYS A 334 13.99 9.11 23.71
CA LYS A 334 14.46 9.68 22.43
C LYS A 334 15.58 8.83 21.84
N SER A 335 15.61 8.67 20.52
CA SER A 335 16.64 7.86 19.86
C SER A 335 18.04 8.47 20.02
N ARG A 336 19.06 7.61 20.04
CA ARG A 336 20.47 8.05 20.10
C ARG A 336 20.85 8.98 18.95
N CYS A 337 20.27 8.78 17.77
CA CYS A 337 20.49 9.66 16.62
C CYS A 337 19.97 11.09 16.89
N TYR A 338 18.81 11.21 17.54
CA TYR A 338 18.26 12.50 17.92
C TYR A 338 19.10 13.19 19.00
N ILE A 339 19.51 12.44 20.02
CA ILE A 339 20.37 12.93 21.12
C ILE A 339 21.73 13.38 20.58
N ARG A 340 22.32 12.61 19.63
CA ARG A 340 23.57 12.99 18.95
C ARG A 340 23.42 14.30 18.17
N ARG A 341 22.34 14.45 17.41
CA ARG A 341 22.07 15.68 16.66
C ARG A 341 21.96 16.90 17.58
N LEU A 342 21.30 16.74 18.74
CA LEU A 342 21.23 17.82 19.75
C LEU A 342 22.61 18.14 20.34
N SER A 343 23.46 17.14 20.58
CA SER A 343 24.83 17.30 21.04
C SER A 343 25.65 18.11 20.03
N GLU A 344 25.59 17.75 18.75
CA GLU A 344 26.27 18.41 17.65
C GLU A 344 25.81 19.86 17.45
N ILE A 345 24.50 20.12 17.44
CA ILE A 345 23.93 21.48 17.31
C ILE A 345 24.34 22.40 18.46
N ASN A 346 24.48 21.85 19.66
CA ASN A 346 24.83 22.63 20.85
C ASN A 346 26.32 22.61 21.19
N GLY A 347 27.18 22.08 20.31
CA GLY A 347 28.64 22.04 20.50
C GLY A 347 29.08 21.27 21.74
N ILE A 348 28.30 20.29 22.21
CA ILE A 348 28.61 19.49 23.36
C ILE A 348 29.47 18.31 22.93
N GLU A 349 30.76 18.29 23.29
CA GLU A 349 31.61 17.14 23.02
C GLU A 349 31.08 15.90 23.74
N HIS A 350 30.84 14.88 22.93
CA HIS A 350 30.29 13.63 23.39
C HIS A 350 31.38 12.56 23.45
N LYS A 351 31.69 12.05 24.62
CA LYS A 351 32.49 10.83 24.76
C LYS A 351 31.68 9.67 24.19
N SER A 352 31.90 9.33 22.92
CA SER A 352 31.37 8.08 22.38
C SER A 352 31.98 6.95 23.21
N ASN A 353 31.18 5.97 23.65
CA ASN A 353 31.67 4.71 24.21
C ASN A 353 32.36 3.81 23.17
N GLN A 354 32.47 4.24 21.91
CA GLN A 354 33.52 3.78 21.04
C GLN A 354 34.81 4.38 21.60
N GLN A 355 35.54 3.57 22.39
CA GLN A 355 36.95 3.81 22.60
C GLN A 355 37.50 4.14 21.20
N ALA A 356 37.84 5.41 20.96
CA ALA A 356 38.62 5.79 19.82
C ALA A 356 39.98 5.14 20.03
N PHE A 357 40.09 3.87 19.65
CA PHE A 357 41.36 3.17 19.70
C PHE A 357 42.33 4.01 18.89
N SER A 358 43.39 4.46 19.53
CA SER A 358 44.38 5.33 18.91
C SER A 358 44.83 4.72 17.57
N ASN A 359 45.17 5.54 16.60
CA ASN A 359 45.73 5.07 15.31
C ASN A 359 46.83 4.03 15.49
N ARG A 360 47.51 4.06 16.61
CA ARG A 360 48.54 3.09 17.01
C ARG A 360 47.96 1.70 17.20
N ILE A 361 46.79 1.54 17.85
CA ILE A 361 46.12 0.25 18.03
C ILE A 361 45.63 -0.28 16.69
N ARG A 362 45.07 0.56 15.82
CA ARG A 362 44.68 0.18 14.47
C ARG A 362 45.86 -0.33 13.65
N VAL A 363 46.97 0.36 13.67
CA VAL A 363 48.21 -0.10 12.99
C VAL A 363 48.70 -1.42 13.55
N MET A 364 48.66 -1.60 14.88
CA MET A 364 49.05 -2.88 15.53
C MET A 364 48.12 -4.05 15.15
N VAL A 365 46.81 -3.83 14.99
CA VAL A 365 45.88 -4.85 14.47
C VAL A 365 46.30 -5.28 13.07
N ILE A 366 46.57 -4.33 12.19
CA ILE A 366 46.97 -4.59 10.79
C ILE A 366 48.31 -5.36 10.73
N LEU A 367 49.28 -4.89 11.53
CA LEU A 367 50.63 -5.57 11.58
C LEU A 367 50.51 -7.00 12.07
N LYS A 368 49.80 -7.24 13.17
CA LYS A 368 49.58 -8.58 13.70
C LYS A 368 48.84 -9.50 12.74
N ALA A 369 47.83 -8.97 12.03
CA ALA A 369 47.11 -9.70 10.99
C ALA A 369 48.02 -10.08 9.81
N LYS A 370 48.87 -9.17 9.34
CA LYS A 370 49.89 -9.44 8.30
C LYS A 370 50.94 -10.46 8.74
N LEU A 371 51.19 -10.53 10.04
CA LEU A 371 52.11 -11.55 10.62
C LEU A 371 51.42 -12.91 10.83
N GLY A 372 50.17 -13.06 10.38
CA GLY A 372 49.44 -14.32 10.44
C GLY A 372 48.79 -14.65 11.79
N TRP A 373 48.70 -13.67 12.69
CA TRP A 373 48.03 -13.89 13.98
C TRP A 373 46.53 -14.15 13.81
N HIS A 374 45.99 -15.09 14.58
CA HIS A 374 44.55 -15.35 14.58
C HIS A 374 43.78 -14.19 15.21
N ARG A 375 42.62 -13.83 14.65
CA ARG A 375 41.82 -12.63 15.06
C ARG A 375 41.53 -12.59 16.55
N LYS A 376 41.21 -13.71 17.19
CA LYS A 376 40.99 -13.81 18.64
C LYS A 376 42.26 -13.48 19.43
N ALA A 377 43.41 -13.99 19.03
CA ALA A 377 44.70 -13.70 19.68
C ALA A 377 45.09 -12.22 19.52
N ILE A 378 44.75 -11.55 18.41
CA ILE A 378 44.94 -10.14 18.22
C ILE A 378 44.04 -9.33 19.17
N ALA A 379 42.76 -9.73 19.31
CA ALA A 379 41.79 -9.10 20.20
C ALA A 379 42.24 -9.14 21.66
N GLU A 380 42.71 -10.30 22.12
CA GLU A 380 43.23 -10.52 23.49
C GLU A 380 44.54 -9.76 23.72
N ALA A 381 45.49 -9.82 22.80
CA ALA A 381 46.81 -9.19 22.92
C ALA A 381 46.75 -7.67 22.95
N LEU A 382 45.72 -7.07 22.31
CA LEU A 382 45.53 -5.60 22.24
C LEU A 382 44.41 -5.12 23.16
N ASN A 383 43.75 -6.01 23.90
CA ASN A 383 42.60 -5.73 24.75
C ASN A 383 41.50 -4.96 24.01
N VAL A 384 41.15 -5.44 22.82
CA VAL A 384 40.10 -4.86 21.97
C VAL A 384 39.04 -5.89 21.65
N GLY A 385 37.82 -5.42 21.31
CA GLY A 385 36.74 -6.34 20.93
C GLY A 385 37.04 -7.05 19.60
N LEU A 386 36.64 -8.32 19.47
CA LEU A 386 36.83 -9.10 18.25
C LEU A 386 36.21 -8.42 17.03
N GLY A 387 35.01 -7.83 17.16
CA GLY A 387 34.34 -7.08 16.09
C GLY A 387 35.13 -5.87 15.59
N TYR A 388 35.90 -5.21 16.45
CA TYR A 388 36.81 -4.14 16.04
C TYR A 388 37.97 -4.67 15.20
N VAL A 389 38.56 -5.79 15.59
CA VAL A 389 39.65 -6.46 14.84
C VAL A 389 39.14 -6.86 13.45
N GLU A 390 37.95 -7.44 13.36
CA GLU A 390 37.33 -7.84 12.09
C GLU A 390 37.04 -6.63 11.19
N GLN A 391 36.52 -5.55 11.75
CA GLN A 391 36.24 -4.30 11.02
C GLN A 391 37.53 -3.66 10.49
N VAL A 392 38.60 -3.65 11.28
CA VAL A 392 39.89 -3.07 10.85
C VAL A 392 40.51 -3.90 9.72
N ILE A 393 40.44 -5.24 9.81
CA ILE A 393 41.02 -6.14 8.80
C ILE A 393 40.19 -6.09 7.50
N SER A 394 38.85 -5.97 7.59
CA SER A 394 37.99 -5.90 6.40
C SER A 394 38.11 -4.56 5.64
N ASN A 395 38.57 -3.51 6.30
CA ASN A 395 38.73 -2.18 5.73
C ASN A 395 40.20 -1.87 5.31
N THR A 396 41.05 -2.92 5.28
CA THR A 396 42.45 -2.83 4.87
C THR A 396 42.70 -3.68 3.64
#